data_470656d97ab71e72712174bd465b7f8d
#
_entry.id   470656d97ab71e72712174bd465b7f8d
#
_cell.length_a   1.000
_cell.length_b   1.000
_cell.length_c   1.000
_cell.angle_alpha   90.00
_cell.angle_beta   90.00
_cell.angle_gamma   90.00
#
_symmetry.space_group_name_H-M   'P 1'
#
loop_
_entity.id
_entity.type
_entity.pdbx_description
1 polymer ?
#
loop_
_entity_poly.entity_id
_entity_poly.type
_entity_poly.pdbx_seq_one_letter_code
_entity_poly.pdbx_strand_id
1 'polypeptide(L)'
;MLQKIPATVVTGFLGAGKTTLIRHMLQNAHGKRIALIINEFGDLGVDGDILKGCGDDTCTPDDIMELSNGCICCTVADDFIPTIKSLLERDNKPDHIVIETSGLALPQPLIRAFNWPEISTKVTVDGVITVVDGKAVQEGRFAHDIEAVDNQRKLDENLDHETPLSELYEDQIACADMIIINKADLLTSEETVELTQTLKENSRTGVQVIKSTNGALPIDVLLGQGVAAESDMKSRHEL
;
A
#
# COMPACT_ATOMS: atom_id res chain seq x y z
N MET A 1 22.30 -7.14 -17.01
CA MET A 1 20.83 -7.20 -16.99
C MET A 1 20.36 -5.80 -16.62
N LEU A 2 19.37 -5.23 -17.33
CA LEU A 2 18.76 -3.98 -16.91
C LEU A 2 18.06 -4.24 -15.57
N GLN A 3 18.38 -3.44 -14.55
CA GLN A 3 17.75 -3.55 -13.24
C GLN A 3 16.27 -3.15 -13.38
N LYS A 4 15.36 -3.99 -12.90
CA LYS A 4 13.94 -3.67 -12.88
C LYS A 4 13.69 -2.52 -11.89
N ILE A 5 12.73 -1.65 -12.18
CA ILE A 5 12.29 -0.62 -11.24
C ILE A 5 11.48 -1.32 -10.14
N PRO A 6 11.84 -1.16 -8.87
CA PRO A 6 11.08 -1.71 -7.76
C PRO A 6 9.78 -0.92 -7.54
N ALA A 7 8.72 -1.63 -7.18
CA ALA A 7 7.42 -1.05 -6.84
C ALA A 7 6.96 -1.57 -5.47
N THR A 8 6.64 -0.69 -4.54
CA THR A 8 6.10 -1.04 -3.23
C THR A 8 4.59 -0.81 -3.23
N VAL A 9 3.82 -1.83 -2.87
CA VAL A 9 2.37 -1.75 -2.70
C VAL A 9 2.05 -1.43 -1.24
N VAL A 10 1.29 -0.37 -1.00
CA VAL A 10 0.84 0.04 0.34
C VAL A 10 -0.67 -0.17 0.41
N THR A 11 -1.10 -1.04 1.30
CA THR A 11 -2.51 -1.39 1.57
C THR A 11 -2.86 -1.21 3.05
N GLY A 12 -4.11 -1.41 3.41
CA GLY A 12 -4.64 -1.30 4.77
C GLY A 12 -5.93 -0.50 4.80
N PHE A 13 -6.76 -0.72 5.80
CA PHE A 13 -8.10 -0.12 5.91
C PHE A 13 -8.09 1.41 5.94
N LEU A 14 -9.26 2.01 5.67
CA LEU A 14 -9.49 3.45 5.79
C LEU A 14 -9.08 3.96 7.18
N GLY A 15 -8.34 5.07 7.23
CA GLY A 15 -7.90 5.68 8.48
C GLY A 15 -6.72 4.96 9.17
N ALA A 16 -6.17 3.87 8.62
CA ALA A 16 -4.97 3.22 9.16
C ALA A 16 -3.71 4.09 9.07
N GLY A 17 -3.69 5.07 8.16
CA GLY A 17 -2.59 6.03 7.99
C GLY A 17 -1.68 5.75 6.81
N LYS A 18 -2.18 5.10 5.75
CA LYS A 18 -1.45 4.87 4.49
C LYS A 18 -0.90 6.15 3.89
N THR A 19 -1.77 7.12 3.67
CA THR A 19 -1.41 8.44 3.11
C THR A 19 -0.38 9.18 3.98
N THR A 20 -0.48 9.06 5.31
CA THR A 20 0.49 9.64 6.23
C THR A 20 1.86 8.98 6.10
N LEU A 21 1.91 7.65 5.97
CA LEU A 21 3.13 6.89 5.72
C LEU A 21 3.76 7.30 4.39
N ILE A 22 2.97 7.35 3.32
CA ILE A 22 3.44 7.73 1.98
C ILE A 22 3.98 9.16 1.96
N ARG A 23 3.28 10.11 2.60
CA ARG A 23 3.78 11.48 2.76
C ARG A 23 5.13 11.50 3.45
N HIS A 24 5.30 10.73 4.52
CA HIS A 24 6.58 10.63 5.21
C HIS A 24 7.69 10.04 4.31
N MET A 25 7.36 9.03 3.50
CA MET A 25 8.28 8.44 2.52
C MET A 25 8.75 9.48 1.50
N LEU A 26 7.82 10.27 0.93
CA LEU A 26 8.15 11.30 -0.06
C LEU A 26 9.00 12.42 0.54
N GLN A 27 8.69 12.86 1.76
CA GLN A 27 9.46 13.89 2.47
C GLN A 27 10.89 13.46 2.81
N ASN A 28 11.14 12.16 2.91
CA ASN A 28 12.43 11.59 3.28
C ASN A 28 13.03 10.73 2.16
N ALA A 29 12.74 11.06 0.92
CA ALA A 29 13.19 10.31 -0.26
C ALA A 29 14.71 10.34 -0.48
N HIS A 30 15.43 11.28 0.17
CA HIS A 30 16.89 11.40 0.14
C HIS A 30 17.47 11.40 -1.29
N GLY A 31 16.82 12.14 -2.20
CA GLY A 31 17.24 12.26 -3.59
C GLY A 31 16.79 11.11 -4.50
N LYS A 32 16.08 10.11 -3.99
CA LYS A 32 15.42 9.09 -4.82
C LYS A 32 14.18 9.70 -5.50
N ARG A 33 14.02 9.45 -6.78
CA ARG A 33 12.83 9.83 -7.52
C ARG A 33 11.76 8.77 -7.34
N ILE A 34 10.73 9.11 -6.58
CA ILE A 34 9.61 8.21 -6.28
C ILE A 34 8.41 8.62 -7.11
N ALA A 35 7.92 7.73 -7.98
CA ALA A 35 6.61 7.90 -8.59
C ALA A 35 5.54 7.31 -7.68
N LEU A 36 4.46 8.06 -7.47
CA LEU A 36 3.32 7.65 -6.66
C LEU A 36 2.11 7.39 -7.54
N ILE A 37 1.51 6.22 -7.40
CA ILE A 37 0.22 5.87 -7.99
C ILE A 37 -0.79 5.75 -6.86
N ILE A 38 -1.83 6.58 -6.90
CA ILE A 38 -2.90 6.59 -5.92
C ILE A 38 -4.15 5.96 -6.54
N ASN A 39 -4.73 5.02 -5.83
CA ASN A 39 -6.01 4.42 -6.16
C ASN A 39 -6.98 4.63 -4.99
N GLU A 40 -7.39 5.86 -4.78
CA GLU A 40 -8.39 6.19 -3.77
C GLU A 40 -9.66 6.71 -4.42
N PHE A 41 -10.79 6.07 -4.07
CA PHE A 41 -12.11 6.51 -4.50
C PHE A 41 -12.64 7.54 -3.51
N GLY A 42 -12.65 8.81 -3.90
CA GLY A 42 -13.59 9.76 -3.28
C GLY A 42 -13.06 10.86 -2.38
N ASP A 43 -11.77 11.01 -2.13
CA ASP A 43 -11.27 12.16 -1.35
C ASP A 43 -10.41 13.12 -2.19
N LEU A 44 -11.09 14.11 -2.78
CA LEU A 44 -10.49 15.25 -3.52
C LEU A 44 -9.51 16.12 -2.69
N GLY A 45 -9.18 15.72 -1.46
CA GLY A 45 -8.30 16.47 -0.56
C GLY A 45 -6.90 15.89 -0.38
N VAL A 46 -6.69 14.63 -0.79
CA VAL A 46 -5.41 13.92 -0.53
C VAL A 46 -4.28 14.48 -1.40
N ASP A 47 -4.56 14.80 -2.66
CA ASP A 47 -3.56 15.28 -3.63
C ASP A 47 -2.90 16.58 -3.21
N GLY A 48 -3.70 17.55 -2.74
CA GLY A 48 -3.19 18.85 -2.28
C GLY A 48 -2.28 18.74 -1.05
N ASP A 49 -2.54 17.78 -0.18
CA ASP A 49 -1.76 17.58 1.05
C ASP A 49 -0.53 16.71 0.84
N ILE A 50 -0.56 15.76 -0.10
CA ILE A 50 0.62 15.00 -0.53
C ILE A 50 1.56 15.93 -1.30
N LEU A 51 1.04 16.74 -2.22
CA LEU A 51 1.82 17.73 -2.98
C LEU A 51 2.51 18.76 -2.08
N LYS A 52 1.88 19.20 -0.98
CA LYS A 52 2.52 20.07 0.01
C LYS A 52 3.65 19.38 0.77
N GLY A 53 3.69 18.05 0.76
CA GLY A 53 4.76 17.26 1.38
C GLY A 53 5.98 17.07 0.48
N CYS A 54 5.84 17.28 -0.83
CA CYS A 54 6.97 17.29 -1.77
C CYS A 54 7.73 18.59 -1.62
N GLY A 55 8.71 18.64 -0.73
CA GLY A 55 9.53 19.83 -0.45
C GLY A 55 10.87 19.85 -1.15
N ASP A 56 11.12 18.95 -2.10
CA ASP A 56 12.39 18.77 -2.79
C ASP A 56 12.17 18.67 -4.30
N ASP A 57 13.16 19.12 -5.10
CA ASP A 57 13.16 19.07 -6.58
C ASP A 57 13.06 17.65 -7.16
N THR A 58 13.09 16.63 -6.32
CA THR A 58 12.99 15.20 -6.70
C THR A 58 11.56 14.65 -6.74
N CYS A 59 10.57 15.42 -6.29
CA CYS A 59 9.14 15.08 -6.36
C CYS A 59 8.40 16.23 -7.05
N THR A 60 7.90 15.98 -8.24
CA THR A 60 7.10 16.93 -9.00
C THR A 60 5.63 16.50 -9.05
N PRO A 61 4.67 17.40 -9.31
CA PRO A 61 3.28 17.02 -9.53
C PRO A 61 3.10 15.94 -10.58
N ASP A 62 3.99 15.89 -11.58
CA ASP A 62 3.96 14.90 -12.65
C ASP A 62 4.35 13.47 -12.16
N ASP A 63 4.98 13.36 -11.00
CA ASP A 63 5.35 12.07 -10.41
C ASP A 63 4.21 11.42 -9.61
N ILE A 64 3.10 12.14 -9.41
CA ILE A 64 1.89 11.66 -8.77
C ILE A 64 0.83 11.37 -9.84
N MET A 65 0.39 10.14 -9.91
CA MET A 65 -0.63 9.67 -10.85
C MET A 65 -1.83 9.14 -10.11
N GLU A 66 -3.00 9.68 -10.41
CA GLU A 66 -4.28 9.22 -9.90
C GLU A 66 -4.96 8.30 -10.92
N LEU A 67 -5.49 7.17 -10.47
CA LEU A 67 -6.27 6.27 -11.31
C LEU A 67 -7.75 6.65 -11.21
N SER A 68 -8.35 6.99 -12.36
CA SER A 68 -9.64 7.67 -12.43
C SER A 68 -10.88 6.77 -12.33
N ASN A 69 -10.73 5.45 -12.44
CA ASN A 69 -11.85 4.54 -12.72
C ASN A 69 -12.15 3.51 -11.61
N GLY A 70 -11.98 3.85 -10.34
CA GLY A 70 -12.37 2.95 -9.24
C GLY A 70 -11.26 2.01 -8.79
N CYS A 71 -11.62 0.90 -8.14
CA CYS A 71 -10.66 0.00 -7.51
C CYS A 71 -9.67 -0.60 -8.53
N ILE A 72 -8.37 -0.39 -8.31
CA ILE A 72 -7.27 -0.91 -9.15
C ILE A 72 -7.36 -2.44 -9.34
N CYS A 73 -7.95 -3.16 -8.40
CA CYS A 73 -8.15 -4.61 -8.50
C CYS A 73 -9.14 -5.01 -9.60
N CYS A 74 -10.07 -4.12 -9.99
CA CYS A 74 -11.06 -4.38 -11.04
C CYS A 74 -10.64 -3.82 -12.40
N THR A 75 -9.88 -2.70 -12.42
CA THR A 75 -9.48 -1.97 -13.64
C THR A 75 -7.99 -2.10 -13.96
N VAL A 76 -7.33 -3.14 -13.44
CA VAL A 76 -5.88 -3.34 -13.60
C VAL A 76 -5.44 -3.26 -15.08
N ALA A 77 -6.23 -3.85 -15.99
CA ALA A 77 -5.87 -3.86 -17.41
C ALA A 77 -6.01 -2.49 -18.08
N ASP A 78 -7.04 -1.75 -17.69
CA ASP A 78 -7.49 -0.56 -18.40
C ASP A 78 -6.75 0.70 -17.93
N ASP A 79 -6.40 0.78 -16.67
CA ASP A 79 -5.81 1.98 -16.09
C ASP A 79 -4.36 1.77 -15.58
N PHE A 80 -4.10 0.67 -14.88
CA PHE A 80 -2.81 0.43 -14.24
C PHE A 80 -1.69 0.18 -15.27
N ILE A 81 -1.92 -0.69 -16.28
CA ILE A 81 -0.90 -1.00 -17.27
C ILE A 81 -0.52 0.21 -18.12
N PRO A 82 -1.46 1.03 -18.64
CA PRO A 82 -1.13 2.27 -19.33
C PRO A 82 -0.35 3.25 -18.43
N THR A 83 -0.72 3.38 -17.16
CA THR A 83 -0.05 4.25 -16.20
C THR A 83 1.41 3.83 -15.99
N ILE A 84 1.67 2.55 -15.73
CA ILE A 84 3.04 2.02 -15.62
C ILE A 84 3.84 2.25 -16.92
N LYS A 85 3.23 1.99 -18.08
CA LYS A 85 3.90 2.23 -19.37
C LYS A 85 4.30 3.70 -19.53
N SER A 86 3.42 4.62 -19.19
CA SER A 86 3.73 6.06 -19.28
C SER A 86 4.90 6.46 -18.38
N LEU A 87 5.00 5.90 -17.16
CA LEU A 87 6.14 6.10 -16.28
C LEU A 87 7.45 5.55 -16.87
N LEU A 88 7.37 4.40 -17.53
CA LEU A 88 8.53 3.73 -18.12
C LEU A 88 9.04 4.40 -19.40
N GLU A 89 8.20 5.18 -20.09
CA GLU A 89 8.52 5.93 -21.32
C GLU A 89 9.13 7.30 -21.04
N ARG A 90 9.11 7.78 -19.79
CA ARG A 90 9.71 9.06 -19.42
C ARG A 90 11.23 9.05 -19.61
N ASP A 91 11.79 10.19 -20.02
CA ASP A 91 13.24 10.39 -20.09
C ASP A 91 13.88 10.21 -18.70
N ASN A 92 13.20 10.75 -17.68
CA ASN A 92 13.58 10.67 -16.28
C ASN A 92 12.73 9.61 -15.57
N LYS A 93 13.13 8.34 -15.65
CA LYS A 93 12.42 7.24 -14.99
C LYS A 93 12.51 7.33 -13.47
N PRO A 94 11.49 6.89 -12.73
CA PRO A 94 11.56 6.81 -11.29
C PRO A 94 12.59 5.74 -10.84
N ASP A 95 13.20 5.99 -9.69
CA ASP A 95 14.07 5.01 -9.01
C ASP A 95 13.22 3.97 -8.24
N HIS A 96 11.99 4.37 -7.85
CA HIS A 96 11.03 3.53 -7.14
C HIS A 96 9.60 3.96 -7.47
N ILE A 97 8.67 3.02 -7.47
CA ILE A 97 7.23 3.28 -7.62
C ILE A 97 6.55 2.91 -6.31
N VAL A 98 5.72 3.79 -5.76
CA VAL A 98 4.85 3.51 -4.61
C VAL A 98 3.42 3.48 -5.11
N ILE A 99 2.66 2.45 -4.74
CA ILE A 99 1.28 2.28 -5.18
C ILE A 99 0.41 2.17 -3.93
N GLU A 100 -0.46 3.17 -3.72
CA GLU A 100 -1.48 3.12 -2.68
C GLU A 100 -2.72 2.42 -3.22
N THR A 101 -3.21 1.41 -2.52
CA THR A 101 -4.49 0.77 -2.84
C THR A 101 -5.61 1.37 -2.00
N SER A 102 -6.84 1.32 -2.52
CA SER A 102 -8.03 1.61 -1.70
C SER A 102 -8.03 0.75 -0.43
N GLY A 103 -8.58 1.30 0.64
CA GLY A 103 -8.66 0.64 1.94
C GLY A 103 -9.42 -0.69 1.94
N LEU A 104 -10.30 -0.89 0.96
CA LEU A 104 -11.12 -2.08 0.77
C LEU A 104 -10.66 -2.96 -0.41
N ALA A 105 -9.53 -2.63 -1.03
CA ALA A 105 -8.98 -3.39 -2.14
C ALA A 105 -8.14 -4.57 -1.66
N LEU A 106 -8.26 -5.69 -2.38
CA LEU A 106 -7.33 -6.81 -2.25
C LEU A 106 -6.07 -6.52 -3.07
N PRO A 107 -4.86 -6.62 -2.50
CA PRO A 107 -3.63 -6.33 -3.22
C PRO A 107 -3.25 -7.41 -4.24
N GLN A 108 -3.76 -8.65 -4.12
CA GLN A 108 -3.38 -9.78 -4.95
C GLN A 108 -3.61 -9.58 -6.45
N PRO A 109 -4.76 -9.05 -6.95
CA PRO A 109 -4.95 -8.78 -8.37
C PRO A 109 -3.91 -7.81 -8.94
N LEU A 110 -3.59 -6.76 -8.19
CA LEU A 110 -2.57 -5.79 -8.56
C LEU A 110 -1.18 -6.45 -8.65
N ILE A 111 -0.78 -7.25 -7.66
CA ILE A 111 0.53 -7.92 -7.66
C ILE A 111 0.64 -8.89 -8.84
N ARG A 112 -0.43 -9.62 -9.18
CA ARG A 112 -0.47 -10.51 -10.35
C ARG A 112 -0.25 -9.77 -11.66
N ALA A 113 -0.71 -8.51 -11.75
CA ALA A 113 -0.56 -7.70 -12.97
C ALA A 113 0.91 -7.43 -13.31
N PHE A 114 1.81 -7.45 -12.34
CA PHE A 114 3.25 -7.31 -12.59
C PHE A 114 3.85 -8.47 -13.38
N ASN A 115 3.17 -9.62 -13.48
CA ASN A 115 3.55 -10.74 -14.34
C ASN A 115 3.14 -10.55 -15.82
N TRP A 116 2.42 -9.49 -16.17
CA TRP A 116 2.02 -9.25 -17.55
C TRP A 116 3.22 -8.91 -18.44
N PRO A 117 3.26 -9.41 -19.69
CA PRO A 117 4.43 -9.30 -20.57
C PRO A 117 4.91 -7.86 -20.78
N GLU A 118 3.98 -6.90 -20.76
CA GLU A 118 4.25 -5.49 -21.03
C GLU A 118 5.15 -4.84 -19.98
N ILE A 119 5.06 -5.30 -18.71
CA ILE A 119 5.74 -4.66 -17.57
C ILE A 119 6.68 -5.62 -16.82
N SER A 120 6.46 -6.93 -16.89
CA SER A 120 7.17 -7.94 -16.07
C SER A 120 8.69 -7.94 -16.23
N THR A 121 9.22 -7.46 -17.37
CA THR A 121 10.67 -7.35 -17.63
C THR A 121 11.27 -6.04 -17.12
N LYS A 122 10.44 -5.05 -16.77
CA LYS A 122 10.85 -3.68 -16.46
C LYS A 122 10.61 -3.28 -15.01
N VAL A 123 9.59 -3.85 -14.38
CA VAL A 123 9.17 -3.55 -13.00
C VAL A 123 9.08 -4.85 -12.19
N THR A 124 9.26 -4.76 -10.88
CA THR A 124 9.09 -5.87 -9.93
C THR A 124 8.44 -5.36 -8.65
N VAL A 125 7.65 -6.19 -7.97
CA VAL A 125 7.08 -5.82 -6.66
C VAL A 125 8.13 -6.02 -5.59
N ASP A 126 8.67 -4.92 -5.09
CA ASP A 126 9.70 -4.88 -4.04
C ASP A 126 9.20 -5.45 -2.72
N GLY A 127 7.94 -5.18 -2.40
CA GLY A 127 7.24 -5.69 -1.23
C GLY A 127 5.82 -5.14 -1.10
N VAL A 128 5.02 -5.80 -0.26
CA VAL A 128 3.67 -5.39 0.11
C VAL A 128 3.66 -4.95 1.57
N ILE A 129 3.32 -3.69 1.80
CA ILE A 129 3.21 -3.09 3.12
C ILE A 129 1.73 -2.98 3.49
N THR A 130 1.32 -3.67 4.56
CA THR A 130 -0.03 -3.53 5.13
C THR A 130 0.03 -2.63 6.36
N VAL A 131 -0.68 -1.51 6.32
CA VAL A 131 -0.77 -0.56 7.44
C VAL A 131 -2.02 -0.87 8.24
N VAL A 132 -1.86 -1.09 9.53
CA VAL A 132 -2.97 -1.35 10.46
C VAL A 132 -3.09 -0.22 11.49
N ASP A 133 -4.32 0.16 11.81
CA ASP A 133 -4.62 1.02 12.96
C ASP A 133 -4.47 0.20 14.25
N GLY A 134 -3.33 0.35 14.92
CA GLY A 134 -3.00 -0.47 16.09
C GLY A 134 -4.06 -0.38 17.18
N LYS A 135 -4.61 0.81 17.43
CA LYS A 135 -5.63 0.99 18.48
C LYS A 135 -6.97 0.35 18.09
N ALA A 136 -7.39 0.51 16.85
CA ALA A 136 -8.63 -0.10 16.38
C ALA A 136 -8.54 -1.64 16.42
N VAL A 137 -7.42 -2.21 15.94
CA VAL A 137 -7.24 -3.68 15.93
C VAL A 137 -7.14 -4.25 17.33
N GLN A 138 -6.46 -3.57 18.27
CA GLN A 138 -6.42 -3.98 19.68
C GLN A 138 -7.81 -3.99 20.34
N GLU A 139 -8.72 -3.13 19.90
CA GLU A 139 -10.11 -3.09 20.33
C GLU A 139 -11.04 -4.05 19.57
N GLY A 140 -10.49 -4.93 18.71
CA GLY A 140 -11.25 -5.88 17.91
C GLY A 140 -11.97 -5.27 16.71
N ARG A 141 -11.51 -4.11 16.23
CA ARG A 141 -12.05 -3.40 15.06
C ARG A 141 -10.97 -3.35 13.97
N PHE A 142 -11.37 -3.25 12.71
CA PHE A 142 -10.43 -3.14 11.58
C PHE A 142 -10.07 -1.69 11.25
N ALA A 143 -10.95 -0.75 11.62
CA ALA A 143 -10.76 0.69 11.43
C ALA A 143 -11.32 1.47 12.63
N HIS A 144 -10.85 2.71 12.80
CA HIS A 144 -11.37 3.60 13.84
C HIS A 144 -12.82 3.99 13.57
N ASP A 145 -13.15 4.30 12.32
CA ASP A 145 -14.49 4.69 11.86
C ASP A 145 -15.07 3.61 10.93
N ILE A 146 -15.88 2.73 11.52
CA ILE A 146 -16.54 1.64 10.79
C ILE A 146 -17.64 2.17 9.87
N GLU A 147 -18.33 3.25 10.25
CA GLU A 147 -19.38 3.85 9.41
C GLU A 147 -18.79 4.45 8.13
N ALA A 148 -17.62 5.08 8.22
CA ALA A 148 -16.91 5.57 7.05
C ALA A 148 -16.47 4.44 6.11
N VAL A 149 -16.01 3.31 6.67
CA VAL A 149 -15.67 2.09 5.89
C VAL A 149 -16.89 1.53 5.17
N ASP A 150 -18.03 1.42 5.86
CA ASP A 150 -19.27 0.94 5.28
C ASP A 150 -19.80 1.88 4.19
N ASN A 151 -19.66 3.19 4.38
CA ASN A 151 -20.04 4.18 3.38
C ASN A 151 -19.13 4.12 2.15
N GLN A 152 -17.82 4.01 2.31
CA GLN A 152 -16.89 3.82 1.21
C GLN A 152 -17.25 2.56 0.42
N ARG A 153 -17.54 1.45 1.12
CA ARG A 153 -17.95 0.19 0.49
C ARG A 153 -19.21 0.35 -0.37
N LYS A 154 -20.22 1.08 0.12
CA LYS A 154 -21.48 1.31 -0.60
C LYS A 154 -21.33 2.21 -1.83
N LEU A 155 -20.33 3.10 -1.83
CA LEU A 155 -20.10 4.05 -2.92
C LEU A 155 -19.28 3.44 -4.05
N ASP A 156 -18.47 2.43 -3.80
CA ASP A 156 -17.66 1.78 -4.82
C ASP A 156 -18.40 0.57 -5.40
N GLU A 157 -18.99 0.76 -6.59
CA GLU A 157 -19.73 -0.28 -7.32
C GLU A 157 -18.86 -1.45 -7.78
N ASN A 158 -17.54 -1.29 -7.76
CA ASN A 158 -16.57 -2.32 -8.19
C ASN A 158 -16.11 -3.21 -7.03
N LEU A 159 -16.46 -2.88 -5.79
CA LEU A 159 -16.14 -3.71 -4.64
C LEU A 159 -17.14 -4.85 -4.48
N ASP A 160 -16.64 -5.99 -4.00
CA ASP A 160 -17.49 -7.06 -3.52
C ASP A 160 -18.18 -6.64 -2.22
N HIS A 161 -19.51 -6.50 -2.29
CA HIS A 161 -20.34 -6.10 -1.14
C HIS A 161 -20.71 -7.28 -0.23
N GLU A 162 -20.41 -8.52 -0.62
CA GLU A 162 -20.81 -9.73 0.10
C GLU A 162 -19.71 -10.23 1.04
N THR A 163 -18.43 -10.05 0.67
CA THR A 163 -17.29 -10.51 1.49
C THR A 163 -17.24 -9.78 2.84
N PRO A 164 -17.19 -10.49 3.99
CA PRO A 164 -17.04 -9.85 5.30
C PRO A 164 -15.78 -8.99 5.41
N LEU A 165 -15.85 -7.87 6.13
CA LEU A 165 -14.69 -6.99 6.35
C LEU A 165 -13.54 -7.72 7.08
N SER A 166 -13.85 -8.73 7.91
CA SER A 166 -12.86 -9.57 8.56
C SER A 166 -12.03 -10.37 7.56
N GLU A 167 -12.68 -10.96 6.55
CA GLU A 167 -12.00 -11.72 5.51
C GLU A 167 -11.11 -10.83 4.65
N LEU A 168 -11.59 -9.64 4.29
CA LEU A 168 -10.80 -8.62 3.60
C LEU A 168 -9.54 -8.23 4.40
N TYR A 169 -9.69 -8.05 5.71
CA TYR A 169 -8.57 -7.75 6.60
C TYR A 169 -7.56 -8.91 6.65
N GLU A 170 -8.05 -10.14 6.82
CA GLU A 170 -7.22 -11.35 6.84
C GLU A 170 -6.44 -11.50 5.52
N ASP A 171 -7.08 -11.29 4.39
CA ASP A 171 -6.46 -11.33 3.06
C ASP A 171 -5.38 -10.25 2.88
N GLN A 172 -5.59 -9.04 3.39
CA GLN A 172 -4.57 -8.00 3.37
C GLN A 172 -3.37 -8.37 4.25
N ILE A 173 -3.60 -8.97 5.42
CA ILE A 173 -2.53 -9.46 6.32
C ILE A 173 -1.79 -10.63 5.66
N ALA A 174 -2.50 -11.59 5.08
CA ALA A 174 -1.92 -12.75 4.40
C ALA A 174 -1.03 -12.34 3.19
N CYS A 175 -1.37 -11.26 2.53
CA CYS A 175 -0.60 -10.76 1.39
C CYS A 175 0.67 -9.97 1.77
N ALA A 176 0.77 -9.51 3.01
CA ALA A 176 1.84 -8.63 3.47
C ALA A 176 3.24 -9.28 3.46
N ASP A 177 4.25 -8.49 3.15
CA ASP A 177 5.66 -8.76 3.43
C ASP A 177 6.11 -7.99 4.67
N MET A 178 5.46 -6.85 4.92
CA MET A 178 5.64 -6.04 6.11
C MET A 178 4.28 -5.56 6.62
N ILE A 179 4.08 -5.65 7.93
CA ILE A 179 2.91 -5.08 8.61
C ILE A 179 3.39 -3.92 9.48
N ILE A 180 2.77 -2.76 9.30
CA ILE A 180 3.05 -1.57 10.10
C ILE A 180 1.91 -1.35 11.09
N ILE A 181 2.18 -1.55 12.37
CA ILE A 181 1.29 -1.15 13.46
C ILE A 181 1.43 0.36 13.62
N ASN A 182 0.57 1.12 12.96
CA ASN A 182 0.54 2.57 13.06
C ASN A 182 -0.28 3.01 14.28
N LYS A 183 -0.15 4.28 14.67
CA LYS A 183 -0.76 4.85 15.90
C LYS A 183 -0.31 4.10 17.15
N ALA A 184 0.93 3.60 17.17
CA ALA A 184 1.48 2.84 18.28
C ALA A 184 1.63 3.66 19.57
N ASP A 185 1.61 4.98 19.46
CA ASP A 185 1.55 5.93 20.59
C ASP A 185 0.24 5.86 21.38
N LEU A 186 -0.81 5.27 20.82
CA LEU A 186 -2.11 5.06 21.47
C LEU A 186 -2.21 3.70 22.20
N LEU A 187 -1.16 2.89 22.14
CA LEU A 187 -1.08 1.57 22.75
C LEU A 187 -0.15 1.57 23.97
N THR A 188 -0.48 0.77 24.98
CA THR A 188 0.47 0.44 26.03
C THR A 188 1.55 -0.50 25.51
N SER A 189 2.62 -0.69 26.30
CA SER A 189 3.68 -1.64 25.96
C SER A 189 3.17 -3.08 25.86
N GLU A 190 2.27 -3.47 26.78
CA GLU A 190 1.64 -4.79 26.83
C GLU A 190 0.75 -5.01 25.60
N GLU A 191 -0.17 -4.08 25.30
CA GLU A 191 -1.03 -4.12 24.11
C GLU A 191 -0.20 -4.22 22.82
N THR A 192 0.90 -3.49 22.74
CA THR A 192 1.80 -3.52 21.58
C THR A 192 2.46 -4.89 21.39
N VAL A 193 2.90 -5.52 22.46
CA VAL A 193 3.51 -6.87 22.41
C VAL A 193 2.47 -7.91 21.99
N GLU A 194 1.29 -7.89 22.60
CA GLU A 194 0.18 -8.79 22.30
C GLU A 194 -0.24 -8.66 20.81
N LEU A 195 -0.48 -7.44 20.34
CA LEU A 195 -0.87 -7.20 18.96
C LEU A 195 0.22 -7.64 17.97
N THR A 196 1.50 -7.35 18.30
CA THR A 196 2.62 -7.81 17.46
C THR A 196 2.66 -9.33 17.34
N GLN A 197 2.41 -10.03 18.44
CA GLN A 197 2.38 -11.50 18.46
C GLN A 197 1.20 -12.03 17.64
N THR A 198 0.01 -11.49 17.84
CA THR A 198 -1.20 -11.87 17.10
C THR A 198 -1.03 -11.67 15.59
N LEU A 199 -0.48 -10.53 15.17
CA LEU A 199 -0.25 -10.26 13.74
C LEU A 199 0.80 -11.20 13.14
N LYS A 200 1.84 -11.58 13.89
CA LYS A 200 2.84 -12.56 13.43
C LYS A 200 2.26 -13.96 13.29
N GLU A 201 1.37 -14.37 14.20
CA GLU A 201 0.71 -15.69 14.17
C GLU A 201 -0.26 -15.80 12.99
N ASN A 202 -0.90 -14.69 12.62
CA ASN A 202 -1.86 -14.61 11.52
C ASN A 202 -1.23 -14.20 10.17
N SER A 203 0.09 -14.12 10.09
CA SER A 203 0.79 -13.75 8.87
C SER A 203 1.69 -14.86 8.36
N ARG A 204 2.13 -14.75 7.10
CA ARG A 204 3.07 -15.69 6.49
C ARG A 204 4.42 -15.69 7.24
N THR A 205 5.10 -16.82 7.17
CA THR A 205 6.45 -16.93 7.73
C THR A 205 7.40 -15.90 7.08
N GLY A 206 8.11 -15.16 7.92
CA GLY A 206 9.09 -14.16 7.47
C GLY A 206 8.54 -12.73 7.36
N VAL A 207 7.23 -12.52 7.56
CA VAL A 207 6.62 -11.19 7.58
C VAL A 207 7.20 -10.36 8.74
N GLN A 208 7.62 -9.14 8.43
CA GLN A 208 8.12 -8.20 9.42
C GLN A 208 6.95 -7.41 10.02
N VAL A 209 6.88 -7.33 11.34
CA VAL A 209 5.89 -6.49 12.05
C VAL A 209 6.62 -5.36 12.74
N ILE A 210 6.32 -4.12 12.33
CA ILE A 210 7.03 -2.90 12.77
C ILE A 210 6.02 -1.91 13.36
N LYS A 211 6.43 -1.20 14.41
CA LYS A 211 5.61 -0.13 15.02
C LYS A 211 5.91 1.21 14.38
N SER A 212 4.89 2.03 14.24
CA SER A 212 5.02 3.41 13.79
C SER A 212 4.10 4.35 14.55
N THR A 213 4.53 5.59 14.67
CA THR A 213 3.73 6.72 15.13
C THR A 213 3.70 7.73 14.00
N ASN A 214 2.51 8.13 13.56
CA ASN A 214 2.31 9.06 12.44
C ASN A 214 3.03 8.65 11.14
N GLY A 215 3.17 7.36 10.86
CA GLY A 215 3.84 6.84 9.68
C GLY A 215 5.35 7.12 9.62
N ALA A 216 5.96 7.57 10.72
CA ALA A 216 7.36 7.96 10.77
C ALA A 216 8.28 6.73 10.85
N LEU A 217 8.76 6.28 9.69
CA LEU A 217 9.73 5.19 9.56
C LEU A 217 10.83 5.57 8.56
N PRO A 218 12.08 5.12 8.78
CA PRO A 218 13.15 5.33 7.81
C PRO A 218 12.79 4.73 6.45
N ILE A 219 13.03 5.47 5.37
CA ILE A 219 12.69 5.03 4.01
C ILE A 219 13.40 3.73 3.63
N ASP A 220 14.63 3.52 4.09
CA ASP A 220 15.42 2.30 3.83
C ASP A 220 14.84 1.06 4.53
N VAL A 221 13.94 1.22 5.50
CA VAL A 221 13.17 0.14 6.10
C VAL A 221 11.97 -0.23 5.23
N LEU A 222 11.38 0.77 4.58
CA LEU A 222 10.14 0.62 3.80
C LEU A 222 10.40 0.16 2.36
N LEU A 223 11.51 0.60 1.77
CA LEU A 223 11.88 0.34 0.38
C LEU A 223 13.12 -0.53 0.28
N GLY A 224 13.27 -1.27 -0.83
CA GLY A 224 14.43 -2.11 -1.09
C GLY A 224 14.36 -3.47 -0.40
N GLN A 225 13.16 -4.01 -0.22
CA GLN A 225 12.95 -5.33 0.40
C GLN A 225 13.35 -6.47 -0.54
N GLY A 226 13.24 -6.26 -1.87
CA GLY A 226 13.70 -7.20 -2.88
C GLY A 226 12.94 -8.52 -2.91
N VAL A 227 11.67 -8.53 -2.49
CA VAL A 227 10.86 -9.75 -2.31
C VAL A 227 10.46 -10.38 -3.63
N ALA A 228 10.26 -9.58 -4.70
CA ALA A 228 9.68 -10.01 -5.98
C ALA A 228 8.33 -10.71 -5.77
N ALA A 229 7.41 -10.03 -5.07
CA ALA A 229 6.14 -10.59 -4.59
C ALA A 229 5.26 -11.19 -5.69
N GLU A 230 5.37 -10.69 -6.94
CA GLU A 230 4.69 -11.23 -8.10
C GLU A 230 5.09 -12.67 -8.45
N SER A 231 6.26 -13.11 -7.99
CA SER A 231 6.77 -14.47 -8.21
C SER A 231 6.27 -15.48 -7.17
N ASP A 232 5.75 -14.99 -6.03
CA ASP A 232 5.35 -15.81 -4.87
C ASP A 232 3.87 -15.70 -4.54
N MET A 233 3.02 -15.64 -5.56
CA MET A 233 1.57 -15.46 -5.38
C MET A 233 0.88 -16.62 -4.68
N LYS A 234 1.42 -17.83 -4.75
CA LYS A 234 0.79 -19.01 -4.14
C LYS A 234 0.80 -18.94 -2.62
N SER A 235 1.89 -18.47 -2.04
CA SER A 235 2.03 -18.33 -0.58
C SER A 235 1.19 -17.19 0.01
N ARG A 236 0.58 -16.35 -0.83
CA ARG A 236 -0.20 -15.17 -0.44
C ARG A 236 -1.71 -15.41 -0.41
N HIS A 237 -2.15 -16.63 -0.69
CA HIS A 237 -3.56 -17.04 -0.73
C HIS A 237 -3.95 -18.11 0.29
N GLU A 238 -2.96 -18.78 0.87
CA GLU A 238 -3.19 -19.92 1.76
C GLU A 238 -2.75 -19.55 3.18
N LEU A 239 -3.69 -19.03 3.96
CA LEU A 239 -3.65 -19.06 5.41
C LEU A 239 -4.77 -19.93 5.93
#